data_543371e7885d89bf67a06028f731bdb7
#
_entry.id   543371e7885d89bf67a06028f731bdb7
#
_cell.length_a   1.000
_cell.length_b   1.000
_cell.length_c   1.000
_cell.angle_alpha   90.00
_cell.angle_beta   90.00
_cell.angle_gamma   90.00
#
_symmetry.space_group_name_H-M   'P 1'
#
loop_
_entity.id
_entity.type
_entity.pdbx_description
1 polymer ?
#
loop_
_entity_poly.entity_id
_entity_poly.type
_entity_poly.pdbx_seq_one_letter_code
_entity_poly.pdbx_strand_id
1 'polypeptide(L)'
;MEQITIRLACRDDAKAVADMLICLAREIGDEERFCSTGKTIAKYGFGKDALFHCMIAEAVSKGKLQHLGLALYFPAFSTTRGQPGLYIQDLWIGEPARGKGLGRQLLARSIEHASKAWGAAYLSLTVYADNPSATEFYRRLGFKAGDNDCPMMLDGNAYQVLGSI
;
A
#
# COMPACT_ATOMS: atom_id res chain seq x y z
N MET A 1 14.36 -16.54 16.85
CA MET A 1 13.64 -15.45 16.18
C MET A 1 12.54 -16.06 15.34
N GLU A 2 11.31 -15.56 15.46
CA GLU A 2 10.21 -16.02 14.63
C GLU A 2 10.52 -15.68 13.16
N GLN A 3 10.34 -16.66 12.28
CA GLN A 3 10.60 -16.47 10.85
C GLN A 3 9.48 -15.64 10.25
N ILE A 4 9.81 -14.44 9.75
CA ILE A 4 8.87 -13.60 9.03
C ILE A 4 8.82 -14.03 7.57
N THR A 5 7.62 -14.27 7.06
CA THR A 5 7.35 -14.53 5.64
C THR A 5 6.70 -13.33 5.02
N ILE A 6 7.17 -12.93 3.83
CA ILE A 6 6.53 -11.87 3.02
C ILE A 6 6.05 -12.51 1.72
N ARG A 7 4.76 -12.40 1.46
CA ARG A 7 4.13 -12.98 0.27
C ARG A 7 3.05 -12.07 -0.32
N LEU A 8 2.69 -12.34 -1.56
CA LEU A 8 1.52 -11.74 -2.18
C LEU A 8 0.25 -12.25 -1.47
N ALA A 9 -0.66 -11.35 -1.16
CA ALA A 9 -1.95 -11.69 -0.58
C ALA A 9 -2.82 -12.44 -1.60
N CYS A 10 -3.61 -13.38 -1.11
CA CYS A 10 -4.65 -14.08 -1.87
C CYS A 10 -6.05 -13.65 -1.38
N ARG A 11 -7.10 -14.14 -2.03
CA ARG A 11 -8.49 -13.77 -1.70
C ARG A 11 -8.86 -14.08 -0.25
N ASP A 12 -8.32 -15.14 0.33
CA ASP A 12 -8.60 -15.54 1.72
C ASP A 12 -8.00 -14.56 2.73
N ASP A 13 -7.01 -13.78 2.33
CA ASP A 13 -6.40 -12.73 3.16
C ASP A 13 -7.22 -11.43 3.20
N ALA A 14 -8.29 -11.32 2.45
CA ALA A 14 -9.03 -10.06 2.27
C ALA A 14 -9.47 -9.42 3.60
N LYS A 15 -9.90 -10.25 4.57
CA LYS A 15 -10.26 -9.76 5.90
C LYS A 15 -9.03 -9.24 6.64
N ALA A 16 -7.94 -9.98 6.64
CA ALA A 16 -6.70 -9.59 7.30
C ALA A 16 -6.11 -8.30 6.72
N VAL A 17 -6.18 -8.14 5.39
CA VAL A 17 -5.78 -6.88 4.72
C VAL A 17 -6.64 -5.72 5.20
N ALA A 18 -7.97 -5.87 5.25
CA ALA A 18 -8.86 -4.83 5.75
C ALA A 18 -8.60 -4.49 7.23
N ASP A 19 -8.35 -5.51 8.07
CA ASP A 19 -8.02 -5.33 9.50
C ASP A 19 -6.69 -4.56 9.69
N MET A 20 -5.69 -4.77 8.84
CA MET A 20 -4.44 -4.00 8.86
C MET A 20 -4.63 -2.57 8.34
N LEU A 21 -5.44 -2.37 7.31
CA LEU A 21 -5.73 -1.04 6.77
C LEU A 21 -6.48 -0.15 7.75
N ILE A 22 -7.44 -0.69 8.53
CA ILE A 22 -8.11 0.09 9.58
C ILE A 22 -7.14 0.48 10.70
N CYS A 23 -6.13 -0.37 11.02
CA CYS A 23 -5.09 0.00 11.96
C CYS A 23 -4.26 1.19 11.44
N LEU A 24 -3.90 1.19 10.15
CA LEU A 24 -3.25 2.34 9.52
C LEU A 24 -4.11 3.60 9.61
N ALA A 25 -5.41 3.49 9.24
CA ALA A 25 -6.34 4.63 9.26
C ALA A 25 -6.45 5.24 10.67
N ARG A 26 -6.48 4.42 11.72
CA ARG A 26 -6.45 4.87 13.12
C ARG A 26 -5.19 5.66 13.46
N GLU A 27 -4.04 5.16 13.04
CA GLU A 27 -2.75 5.78 13.33
C GLU A 27 -2.57 7.13 12.65
N ILE A 28 -3.18 7.34 11.47
CA ILE A 28 -3.12 8.60 10.72
C ILE A 28 -4.34 9.51 10.94
N GLY A 29 -5.28 9.13 11.81
CA GLY A 29 -6.45 9.95 12.15
C GLY A 29 -7.59 9.89 11.13
N ASP A 30 -7.60 8.92 10.21
CA ASP A 30 -8.61 8.77 9.15
C ASP A 30 -9.64 7.66 9.43
N GLU A 31 -9.72 7.14 10.67
CA GLU A 31 -10.59 6.01 11.02
C GLU A 31 -12.07 6.28 10.68
N GLU A 32 -12.57 7.48 10.98
CA GLU A 32 -13.97 7.85 10.72
C GLU A 32 -14.32 7.88 9.21
N ARG A 33 -13.32 8.07 8.36
CA ARG A 33 -13.45 8.10 6.90
C ARG A 33 -13.20 6.75 6.25
N PHE A 34 -12.69 5.78 7.01
CA PHE A 34 -12.33 4.47 6.49
C PHE A 34 -13.56 3.61 6.22
N CYS A 35 -13.76 3.25 4.95
CA CYS A 35 -14.93 2.49 4.48
C CYS A 35 -14.61 1.09 3.95
N SER A 36 -13.33 0.73 3.81
CA SER A 36 -12.95 -0.57 3.24
C SER A 36 -13.24 -1.72 4.21
N THR A 37 -13.82 -2.76 3.68
CA THR A 37 -14.13 -4.01 4.39
C THR A 37 -13.45 -5.19 3.72
N GLY A 38 -13.39 -6.35 4.38
CA GLY A 38 -12.92 -7.58 3.76
C GLY A 38 -13.67 -7.90 2.45
N LYS A 39 -14.98 -7.59 2.36
CA LYS A 39 -15.76 -7.75 1.12
C LYS A 39 -15.29 -6.80 0.02
N THR A 40 -14.98 -5.54 0.36
CA THR A 40 -14.44 -4.54 -0.56
C THR A 40 -13.08 -4.99 -1.10
N ILE A 41 -12.19 -5.41 -0.20
CA ILE A 41 -10.86 -5.92 -0.57
C ILE A 41 -10.98 -7.17 -1.45
N ALA A 42 -11.85 -8.12 -1.09
CA ALA A 42 -12.08 -9.34 -1.89
C ALA A 42 -12.63 -9.04 -3.29
N LYS A 43 -13.46 -7.99 -3.43
CA LYS A 43 -14.04 -7.59 -4.70
C LYS A 43 -13.03 -6.97 -5.66
N TYR A 44 -12.18 -6.08 -5.17
CA TYR A 44 -11.32 -5.24 -6.01
C TYR A 44 -9.85 -5.66 -6.03
N GLY A 45 -9.39 -6.45 -5.07
CA GLY A 45 -7.96 -6.80 -4.91
C GLY A 45 -7.55 -8.12 -5.56
N PHE A 46 -8.49 -8.92 -6.06
CA PHE A 46 -8.18 -10.28 -6.51
C PHE A 46 -8.94 -10.66 -7.78
N GLY A 47 -8.29 -11.52 -8.59
CA GLY A 47 -8.84 -12.01 -9.84
C GLY A 47 -8.27 -11.27 -11.04
N LYS A 48 -8.86 -11.52 -12.21
CA LYS A 48 -8.39 -11.01 -13.51
C LYS A 48 -8.42 -9.47 -13.57
N ASP A 49 -9.42 -8.87 -12.93
CA ASP A 49 -9.67 -7.43 -12.98
C ASP A 49 -9.28 -6.75 -11.64
N ALA A 50 -8.29 -7.30 -10.94
CA ALA A 50 -7.80 -6.72 -9.71
C ALA A 50 -7.26 -5.30 -9.92
N LEU A 51 -7.74 -4.35 -9.12
CA LEU A 51 -7.33 -2.95 -9.21
C LEU A 51 -6.05 -2.65 -8.43
N PHE A 52 -5.67 -3.53 -7.50
CA PHE A 52 -4.47 -3.39 -6.69
C PHE A 52 -3.90 -4.76 -6.30
N HIS A 53 -2.68 -4.74 -5.83
CA HIS A 53 -1.99 -5.89 -5.23
C HIS A 53 -1.62 -5.55 -3.79
N CYS A 54 -1.42 -6.58 -2.97
CA CYS A 54 -1.00 -6.39 -1.59
C CYS A 54 0.08 -7.41 -1.21
N MET A 55 1.25 -6.94 -0.78
CA MET A 55 2.22 -7.76 -0.05
C MET A 55 1.86 -7.77 1.42
N ILE A 56 1.84 -8.94 2.04
CA ILE A 56 1.64 -9.09 3.48
C ILE A 56 2.85 -9.73 4.12
N ALA A 57 3.17 -9.27 5.32
CA ALA A 57 4.19 -9.85 6.17
C ALA A 57 3.52 -10.56 7.35
N GLU A 58 3.90 -11.80 7.58
CA GLU A 58 3.31 -12.65 8.60
C GLU A 58 4.37 -13.49 9.32
N ALA A 59 4.08 -13.90 10.55
CA ALA A 59 4.87 -14.84 11.32
C ALA A 59 3.96 -15.76 12.14
N VAL A 60 4.47 -16.93 12.50
CA VAL A 60 3.79 -17.83 13.44
C VAL A 60 4.39 -17.62 14.82
N SER A 61 3.60 -17.12 15.76
CA SER A 61 3.97 -16.93 17.15
C SER A 61 3.08 -17.77 18.05
N LYS A 62 3.70 -18.62 18.87
CA LYS A 62 2.99 -19.55 19.78
C LYS A 62 1.90 -20.36 19.08
N GLY A 63 2.16 -20.82 17.85
CA GLY A 63 1.22 -21.60 17.04
C GLY A 63 0.08 -20.79 16.41
N LYS A 64 0.12 -19.46 16.48
CA LYS A 64 -0.89 -18.58 15.87
C LYS A 64 -0.26 -17.72 14.78
N LEU A 65 -0.92 -17.64 13.63
CA LEU A 65 -0.55 -16.71 12.55
C LEU A 65 -0.80 -15.28 12.99
N GLN A 66 0.20 -14.44 12.82
CA GLN A 66 0.13 -13.00 13.08
C GLN A 66 0.49 -12.23 11.81
N HIS A 67 -0.34 -11.26 11.43
CA HIS A 67 -0.03 -10.33 10.36
C HIS A 67 0.73 -9.13 10.93
N LEU A 68 1.92 -8.89 10.40
CA LEU A 68 2.88 -7.92 10.94
C LEU A 68 2.95 -6.63 10.12
N GLY A 69 2.43 -6.63 8.91
CA GLY A 69 2.42 -5.46 8.05
C GLY A 69 1.93 -5.77 6.65
N LEU A 70 1.68 -4.70 5.89
CA LEU A 70 1.28 -4.79 4.49
C LEU A 70 1.87 -3.65 3.67
N ALA A 71 1.93 -3.87 2.34
CA ALA A 71 2.07 -2.83 1.33
C ALA A 71 1.01 -3.06 0.26
N LEU A 72 0.10 -2.11 0.09
CA LEU A 72 -0.91 -2.10 -0.96
C LEU A 72 -0.46 -1.19 -2.10
N TYR A 73 -0.52 -1.68 -3.33
CA TYR A 73 0.02 -0.96 -4.50
C TYR A 73 -0.68 -1.37 -5.79
N PHE A 74 -0.52 -0.54 -6.81
CA PHE A 74 -1.08 -0.78 -8.14
C PHE A 74 -0.16 -0.25 -9.25
N PRO A 75 -0.36 -0.70 -10.51
CA PRO A 75 0.40 -0.21 -11.65
C PRO A 75 0.21 1.29 -11.87
N ALA A 76 1.31 1.96 -12.16
CA ALA A 76 1.34 3.36 -12.59
C ALA A 76 2.08 3.47 -13.93
N PHE A 77 1.84 4.53 -14.69
CA PHE A 77 2.59 4.83 -15.90
C PHE A 77 2.98 6.30 -15.94
N SER A 78 4.23 6.57 -16.22
CA SER A 78 4.74 7.93 -16.40
C SER A 78 4.96 8.22 -17.88
N THR A 79 4.17 9.12 -18.45
CA THR A 79 4.34 9.56 -19.84
C THR A 79 5.66 10.32 -20.02
N THR A 80 6.10 11.06 -19.02
CA THR A 80 7.38 11.78 -19.03
C THR A 80 8.58 10.82 -19.04
N ARG A 81 8.48 9.68 -18.35
CA ARG A 81 9.53 8.64 -18.33
C ARG A 81 9.37 7.64 -19.48
N GLY A 82 8.18 7.53 -20.07
CA GLY A 82 7.83 6.50 -21.04
C GLY A 82 7.90 5.08 -20.44
N GLN A 83 7.65 4.92 -19.14
CA GLN A 83 7.87 3.68 -18.42
C GLN A 83 6.72 3.38 -17.43
N PRO A 84 6.40 2.08 -17.23
CA PRO A 84 5.52 1.66 -16.14
C PRO A 84 6.24 1.77 -14.79
N GLY A 85 5.47 1.96 -13.75
CA GLY A 85 5.92 1.97 -12.37
C GLY A 85 4.91 1.31 -11.45
N LEU A 86 5.11 1.46 -10.15
CA LEU A 86 4.12 1.13 -9.15
C LEU A 86 3.88 2.33 -8.25
N TYR A 87 2.62 2.48 -7.82
CA TYR A 87 2.22 3.44 -6.79
C TYR A 87 1.91 2.68 -5.51
N ILE A 88 2.58 3.03 -4.42
CA ILE A 88 2.25 2.53 -3.09
C ILE A 88 1.15 3.41 -2.52
N GLN A 89 -0.03 2.82 -2.33
CA GLN A 89 -1.17 3.48 -1.70
C GLN A 89 -1.04 3.46 -0.18
N ASP A 90 -0.73 2.29 0.38
CA ASP A 90 -0.64 2.08 1.81
C ASP A 90 0.60 1.25 2.17
N LEU A 91 1.31 1.66 3.20
CA LEU A 91 2.36 0.89 3.86
C LEU A 91 2.14 0.94 5.36
N TRP A 92 1.86 -0.20 5.96
CA TRP A 92 1.65 -0.30 7.40
C TRP A 92 2.50 -1.41 8.02
N ILE A 93 3.06 -1.14 9.18
CA ILE A 93 3.81 -2.09 10.00
C ILE A 93 3.24 -2.04 11.42
N GLY A 94 2.80 -3.18 11.92
CA GLY A 94 2.36 -3.33 13.30
C GLY A 94 3.47 -2.95 14.30
N GLU A 95 3.11 -2.25 15.36
CA GLU A 95 4.06 -1.68 16.33
C GLU A 95 5.15 -2.67 16.79
N PRO A 96 4.85 -3.95 17.14
CA PRO A 96 5.88 -4.89 17.60
C PRO A 96 6.93 -5.25 16.53
N ALA A 97 6.63 -4.99 15.25
CA ALA A 97 7.50 -5.32 14.11
C ALA A 97 8.26 -4.08 13.57
N ARG A 98 8.01 -2.88 14.10
CA ARG A 98 8.70 -1.64 13.69
C ARG A 98 10.17 -1.64 14.07
N GLY A 99 10.95 -0.80 13.37
CA GLY A 99 12.39 -0.65 13.62
C GLY A 99 13.25 -1.84 13.18
N LYS A 100 12.66 -2.90 12.62
CA LYS A 100 13.33 -4.15 12.21
C LYS A 100 13.52 -4.27 10.69
N GLY A 101 13.35 -3.18 9.95
CA GLY A 101 13.52 -3.13 8.50
C GLY A 101 12.39 -3.76 7.68
N LEU A 102 11.25 -4.13 8.30
CA LEU A 102 10.15 -4.82 7.65
C LEU A 102 9.50 -3.97 6.55
N GLY A 103 9.35 -2.65 6.76
CA GLY A 103 8.81 -1.74 5.74
C GLY A 103 9.66 -1.73 4.46
N ARG A 104 11.00 -1.69 4.60
CA ARG A 104 11.92 -1.80 3.47
C ARG A 104 11.77 -3.13 2.73
N GLN A 105 11.60 -4.23 3.47
CA GLN A 105 11.43 -5.56 2.87
C GLN A 105 10.12 -5.67 2.11
N LEU A 106 9.00 -5.14 2.65
CA LEU A 106 7.71 -5.09 1.96
C LEU A 106 7.80 -4.28 0.66
N LEU A 107 8.43 -3.11 0.67
CA LEU A 107 8.65 -2.32 -0.54
C LEU A 107 9.51 -3.07 -1.55
N ALA A 108 10.59 -3.72 -1.12
CA ALA A 108 11.46 -4.50 -2.01
C ALA A 108 10.70 -5.65 -2.69
N ARG A 109 9.86 -6.38 -1.95
CA ARG A 109 9.02 -7.44 -2.52
C ARG A 109 7.94 -6.90 -3.44
N SER A 110 7.36 -5.74 -3.15
CA SER A 110 6.42 -5.06 -4.06
C SER A 110 7.09 -4.67 -5.38
N ILE A 111 8.30 -4.12 -5.31
CA ILE A 111 9.11 -3.78 -6.50
C ILE A 111 9.42 -5.05 -7.31
N GLU A 112 9.89 -6.11 -6.67
CA GLU A 112 10.20 -7.39 -7.33
C GLU A 112 8.98 -7.94 -8.09
N HIS A 113 7.82 -7.98 -7.42
CA HIS A 113 6.57 -8.42 -8.05
C HIS A 113 6.18 -7.52 -9.23
N ALA A 114 6.15 -6.20 -9.03
CA ALA A 114 5.75 -5.23 -10.04
C ALA A 114 6.68 -5.26 -11.28
N SER A 115 7.99 -5.38 -11.06
CA SER A 115 8.98 -5.52 -12.16
C SER A 115 8.74 -6.78 -12.97
N LYS A 116 8.41 -7.90 -12.33
CA LYS A 116 8.12 -9.18 -13.02
C LYS A 116 6.77 -9.17 -13.72
N ALA A 117 5.74 -8.57 -13.11
CA ALA A 117 4.37 -8.64 -13.58
C ALA A 117 4.07 -7.67 -14.72
N TRP A 118 4.61 -6.44 -14.69
CA TRP A 118 4.35 -5.41 -15.70
C TRP A 118 5.56 -4.53 -16.06
N GLY A 119 6.78 -4.93 -15.68
CA GLY A 119 8.00 -4.20 -16.04
C GLY A 119 8.19 -2.88 -15.30
N ALA A 120 7.66 -2.74 -14.07
CA ALA A 120 7.80 -1.51 -13.30
C ALA A 120 9.27 -1.11 -13.11
N ALA A 121 9.59 0.14 -13.45
CA ALA A 121 10.94 0.71 -13.40
C ALA A 121 11.09 1.86 -12.39
N TYR A 122 10.00 2.31 -11.76
CA TYR A 122 10.01 3.31 -10.69
C TYR A 122 8.90 3.04 -9.69
N LEU A 123 9.03 3.64 -8.50
CA LEU A 123 8.03 3.63 -7.44
C LEU A 123 7.69 5.06 -7.05
N SER A 124 6.40 5.35 -6.91
CA SER A 124 5.89 6.60 -6.39
C SER A 124 4.90 6.38 -5.25
N LEU A 125 4.73 7.39 -4.43
CA LEU A 125 3.78 7.42 -3.30
C LEU A 125 3.51 8.86 -2.89
N THR A 126 2.50 9.06 -2.06
CA THR A 126 2.23 10.32 -1.39
C THR A 126 2.36 10.13 0.13
N VAL A 127 2.95 11.10 0.80
CA VAL A 127 3.04 11.15 2.28
C VAL A 127 2.27 12.37 2.76
N TYR A 128 1.49 12.21 3.83
CA TYR A 128 0.84 13.35 4.48
C TYR A 128 1.88 14.34 5.00
N ALA A 129 1.64 15.65 4.79
CA ALA A 129 2.57 16.70 5.16
C ALA A 129 2.87 16.75 6.67
N ASP A 130 1.93 16.31 7.48
CA ASP A 130 2.03 16.22 8.94
C ASP A 130 2.59 14.88 9.45
N ASN A 131 3.12 14.04 8.56
CA ASN A 131 3.78 12.77 8.91
C ASN A 131 5.31 12.82 8.66
N PRO A 132 6.08 13.52 9.50
CA PRO A 132 7.53 13.64 9.31
C PRO A 132 8.27 12.31 9.48
N SER A 133 7.72 11.38 10.25
CA SER A 133 8.30 10.05 10.47
C SER A 133 8.30 9.24 9.17
N ALA A 134 7.18 9.22 8.44
CA ALA A 134 7.10 8.55 7.16
C ALA A 134 7.99 9.25 6.11
N THR A 135 7.99 10.57 6.07
CA THR A 135 8.86 11.35 5.18
C THR A 135 10.33 11.00 5.37
N GLU A 136 10.80 10.95 6.63
CA GLU A 136 12.18 10.59 6.94
C GLU A 136 12.49 9.12 6.58
N PHE A 137 11.55 8.20 6.82
CA PHE A 137 11.70 6.81 6.41
C PHE A 137 11.93 6.68 4.89
N TYR A 138 11.09 7.31 4.08
CA TYR A 138 11.23 7.26 2.64
C TYR A 138 12.49 7.98 2.13
N ARG A 139 12.84 9.11 2.73
CA ARG A 139 14.09 9.82 2.39
C ARG A 139 15.33 8.96 2.59
N ARG A 140 15.40 8.19 3.68
CA ARG A 140 16.50 7.25 3.94
C ARG A 140 16.58 6.12 2.92
N LEU A 141 15.48 5.80 2.25
CA LEU A 141 15.44 4.83 1.16
C LEU A 141 15.79 5.45 -0.20
N GLY A 142 16.07 6.75 -0.27
CA GLY A 142 16.45 7.46 -1.49
C GLY A 142 15.28 8.12 -2.22
N PHE A 143 14.08 8.17 -1.63
CA PHE A 143 12.97 8.91 -2.21
C PHE A 143 13.25 10.43 -2.17
N LYS A 144 12.82 11.09 -3.23
CA LYS A 144 12.89 12.55 -3.34
C LYS A 144 11.47 13.10 -3.36
N ALA A 145 11.24 14.19 -2.63
CA ALA A 145 9.98 14.92 -2.73
C ALA A 145 9.85 15.58 -4.10
N GLY A 146 8.64 15.64 -4.62
CA GLY A 146 8.30 16.47 -5.77
C GLY A 146 8.19 17.93 -5.33
N ASP A 147 8.77 18.85 -6.12
CA ASP A 147 8.89 20.24 -5.70
C ASP A 147 7.59 21.07 -5.90
N ASN A 148 6.64 20.60 -6.74
CA ASN A 148 5.48 21.40 -7.16
C ASN A 148 4.18 20.63 -7.35
N ASP A 149 4.06 19.41 -6.88
CA ASP A 149 2.85 18.60 -7.07
C ASP A 149 1.79 18.94 -6.02
N CYS A 150 0.58 19.30 -6.48
CA CYS A 150 -0.57 19.51 -5.62
C CYS A 150 -1.61 18.40 -5.89
N PRO A 151 -1.88 17.51 -4.94
CA PRO A 151 -2.93 16.52 -5.08
C PRO A 151 -4.29 17.18 -5.23
N MET A 152 -5.07 16.75 -6.23
CA MET A 152 -6.44 17.19 -6.44
C MET A 152 -7.37 15.99 -6.51
N MET A 153 -8.56 16.10 -5.96
CA MET A 153 -9.56 15.04 -5.94
C MET A 153 -10.92 15.57 -6.41
N LEU A 154 -11.63 14.75 -7.15
CA LEU A 154 -13.02 14.98 -7.52
C LEU A 154 -13.81 13.73 -7.15
N ASP A 155 -14.82 13.87 -6.30
CA ASP A 155 -15.67 12.77 -5.84
C ASP A 155 -17.15 13.18 -5.71
N GLY A 156 -17.98 12.28 -5.21
CA GLY A 156 -19.40 12.52 -4.94
C GLY A 156 -20.19 13.02 -6.15
N ASN A 157 -21.04 14.01 -5.93
CA ASN A 157 -21.90 14.55 -6.98
C ASN A 157 -21.12 15.23 -8.12
N ALA A 158 -20.03 15.91 -7.81
CA ALA A 158 -19.18 16.56 -8.82
C ALA A 158 -18.58 15.56 -9.80
N TYR A 159 -18.14 14.38 -9.30
CA TYR A 159 -17.66 13.30 -10.14
C TYR A 159 -18.76 12.76 -11.08
N GLN A 160 -19.99 12.57 -10.55
CA GLN A 160 -21.13 12.09 -11.35
C GLN A 160 -21.50 13.09 -12.45
N VAL A 161 -21.59 14.38 -12.11
CA VAL A 161 -21.93 15.45 -13.07
C VAL A 161 -20.89 15.52 -14.19
N LEU A 162 -19.60 15.52 -13.86
CA LEU A 162 -18.55 15.58 -14.89
C LEU A 162 -18.54 14.34 -15.78
N GLY A 163 -18.81 13.17 -15.25
CA GLY A 163 -18.84 11.90 -15.99
C GLY A 163 -20.09 11.69 -16.86
N SER A 164 -21.09 12.58 -16.78
CA SER A 164 -22.35 12.51 -17.56
C SER A 164 -22.41 13.51 -18.72
N ILE A 165 -21.31 14.20 -19.05
CA ILE A 165 -21.20 15.17 -20.16
C ILE A 165 -20.96 14.44 -21.49
#